data_32361166cf00355fb82cfd252434d555
#
_entry.id   32361166cf00355fb82cfd252434d555
#
_cell.length_a   1.000
_cell.length_b   1.000
_cell.length_c   1.000
_cell.angle_alpha   90.00
_cell.angle_beta   90.00
_cell.angle_gamma   90.00
#
_symmetry.space_group_name_H-M   'P 1'
#
loop_
_entity.id
_entity.type
_entity.pdbx_description
1 polymer ?
#
loop_
_entity_poly.entity_id
_entity_poly.type
_entity_poly.pdbx_seq_one_letter_code
_entity_poly.pdbx_strand_id
1 'polypeptide(L)'
;MKKLLLIIAITSFVVLGTGCAKKQTVTPGGLMDTPQAHYAEGKRLLKLNQVDEARKEFNRAILLDKNYAPAYEGMALVYLAKGDLKLAEKYANDCLKRDKNFVPGMVAKGRVLMAKGDNKGAIKWFDRALKNNPKFEDAYIYKADALVNMHKYDEAEKVYSEGMKNLPNSQELNSRWQMMQDMRRAAAGLPPQYLAIARSPAITRADLAALFVVELDLDKITKKPGPPEAKKFYAPQQQSVMGKPAGKAGTELPPDVKDHWAKHYIMKVMELGIMEPYPDGKFHPDEPITRANFAMAVQNLLAGLLKDPSLTTRFIGSTSPFPDVPNSHFAFNAVMLVTTRGIMKAKLDGTFGLSDKVPGKDALLIMKRVKANL
;
A
#
# COMPACT_ATOMS: atom_id res chain seq x y z
N MET A 1 -4.31 -58.87 -73.38
CA MET A 1 -4.20 -58.71 -71.93
C MET A 1 -4.72 -57.29 -71.57
N LYS A 2 -6.00 -57.17 -71.27
CA LYS A 2 -6.64 -55.86 -70.94
C LYS A 2 -6.82 -55.79 -69.44
N LYS A 3 -6.16 -54.81 -68.78
CA LYS A 3 -6.34 -54.51 -67.35
C LYS A 3 -7.58 -53.65 -67.21
N LEU A 4 -8.52 -54.10 -66.43
CA LEU A 4 -9.76 -53.44 -66.06
C LEU A 4 -9.46 -52.57 -64.80
N LEU A 5 -9.57 -51.28 -64.91
CA LEU A 5 -9.44 -50.32 -63.77
C LEU A 5 -10.84 -50.13 -63.19
N LEU A 6 -10.99 -50.56 -61.94
CA LEU A 6 -12.20 -50.37 -61.15
C LEU A 6 -12.07 -48.99 -60.39
N ILE A 7 -12.89 -48.02 -60.77
CA ILE A 7 -13.00 -46.73 -60.09
C ILE A 7 -14.06 -46.87 -59.00
N ILE A 8 -13.64 -46.85 -57.74
CA ILE A 8 -14.56 -46.83 -56.62
C ILE A 8 -14.81 -45.33 -56.30
N ALA A 9 -16.03 -44.88 -56.59
CA ALA A 9 -16.51 -43.54 -56.18
C ALA A 9 -16.91 -43.60 -54.70
N ILE A 10 -16.11 -42.89 -53.83
CA ILE A 10 -16.45 -42.67 -52.43
C ILE A 10 -17.34 -41.44 -52.37
N THR A 11 -18.63 -41.63 -52.20
CA THR A 11 -19.58 -40.54 -51.87
C THR A 11 -19.44 -40.17 -50.37
N SER A 12 -18.75 -39.06 -50.08
CA SER A 12 -18.71 -38.52 -48.73
C SER A 12 -20.06 -37.91 -48.38
N PHE A 13 -20.77 -38.58 -47.48
CA PHE A 13 -22.02 -38.07 -46.89
C PHE A 13 -21.66 -37.10 -45.78
N VAL A 14 -21.71 -35.78 -46.04
CA VAL A 14 -21.54 -34.74 -45.02
C VAL A 14 -22.84 -34.66 -44.22
N VAL A 15 -22.89 -35.31 -43.06
CA VAL A 15 -23.94 -35.10 -42.07
C VAL A 15 -23.71 -33.75 -41.39
N LEU A 16 -24.45 -32.74 -41.81
CA LEU A 16 -24.59 -31.47 -41.07
C LEU A 16 -25.39 -31.77 -39.79
N GLY A 17 -24.67 -32.19 -38.75
CA GLY A 17 -25.22 -32.27 -37.39
C GLY A 17 -25.46 -30.87 -36.85
N THR A 18 -26.70 -30.37 -36.94
CA THR A 18 -27.18 -29.26 -36.13
C THR A 18 -27.17 -29.68 -34.66
N GLY A 19 -26.01 -29.58 -34.01
CA GLY A 19 -25.88 -29.81 -32.59
C GLY A 19 -26.58 -28.68 -31.83
N CYS A 20 -27.84 -28.88 -31.47
CA CYS A 20 -28.45 -28.17 -30.38
C CYS A 20 -27.59 -28.41 -29.14
N ALA A 21 -26.76 -27.42 -28.75
CA ALA A 21 -26.05 -27.45 -27.49
C ALA A 21 -27.09 -27.58 -26.36
N LYS A 22 -27.28 -28.79 -25.85
CA LYS A 22 -28.09 -29.05 -24.67
C LYS A 22 -27.57 -28.13 -23.58
N LYS A 23 -28.43 -27.20 -23.15
CA LYS A 23 -28.21 -26.39 -21.93
C LYS A 23 -27.91 -27.39 -20.82
N GLN A 24 -26.63 -27.49 -20.40
CA GLN A 24 -26.27 -28.32 -19.26
C GLN A 24 -26.95 -27.71 -18.02
N THR A 25 -28.00 -28.35 -17.57
CA THR A 25 -28.59 -28.09 -16.26
C THR A 25 -27.68 -28.74 -15.24
N VAL A 26 -26.96 -27.93 -14.49
CA VAL A 26 -26.11 -28.40 -13.39
C VAL A 26 -27.06 -28.80 -12.26
N THR A 27 -27.15 -30.10 -11.95
CA THR A 27 -27.89 -30.59 -10.79
C THR A 27 -27.08 -30.33 -9.50
N PRO A 28 -27.72 -29.89 -8.38
CA PRO A 28 -27.05 -29.78 -7.11
C PRO A 28 -26.44 -31.10 -6.63
N GLY A 29 -25.18 -31.08 -6.19
CA GLY A 29 -24.45 -32.27 -5.75
C GLY A 29 -24.68 -32.67 -4.29
N GLY A 30 -25.53 -31.91 -3.54
CA GLY A 30 -25.83 -32.19 -2.14
C GLY A 30 -26.54 -30.99 -1.46
N LEU A 31 -26.91 -31.17 -0.20
CA LEU A 31 -27.67 -30.16 0.59
C LEU A 31 -26.98 -28.78 0.70
N MET A 32 -25.65 -28.74 0.62
CA MET A 32 -24.84 -27.52 0.70
C MET A 32 -24.48 -26.93 -0.67
N ASP A 33 -24.81 -27.61 -1.77
CA ASP A 33 -24.52 -27.16 -3.14
C ASP A 33 -25.59 -26.17 -3.62
N THR A 34 -25.66 -25.02 -2.98
CA THR A 34 -26.62 -23.95 -3.28
C THR A 34 -25.90 -22.65 -3.68
N PRO A 35 -26.51 -21.79 -4.52
CA PRO A 35 -25.91 -20.51 -4.88
C PRO A 35 -25.51 -19.67 -3.66
N GLN A 36 -26.34 -19.71 -2.61
CA GLN A 36 -26.13 -18.99 -1.38
C GLN A 36 -24.91 -19.48 -0.61
N ALA A 37 -24.75 -20.80 -0.47
CA ALA A 37 -23.62 -21.41 0.22
C ALA A 37 -22.29 -21.08 -0.50
N HIS A 38 -22.25 -21.23 -1.81
CA HIS A 38 -21.08 -20.87 -2.62
C HIS A 38 -20.78 -19.37 -2.60
N TYR A 39 -21.79 -18.51 -2.59
CA TYR A 39 -21.58 -17.07 -2.41
C TYR A 39 -20.97 -16.76 -1.04
N ALA A 40 -21.51 -17.35 0.03
CA ALA A 40 -20.99 -17.14 1.38
C ALA A 40 -19.53 -17.60 1.51
N GLU A 41 -19.21 -18.79 0.97
CA GLU A 41 -17.85 -19.32 0.96
C GLU A 41 -16.91 -18.46 0.10
N GLY A 42 -17.34 -18.04 -1.08
CA GLY A 42 -16.58 -17.11 -1.92
C GLY A 42 -16.25 -15.79 -1.20
N LYS A 43 -17.20 -15.21 -0.45
CA LYS A 43 -16.97 -14.00 0.38
C LYS A 43 -15.97 -14.27 1.50
N ARG A 44 -16.02 -15.44 2.14
CA ARG A 44 -15.06 -15.86 3.18
C ARG A 44 -13.65 -15.97 2.60
N LEU A 45 -13.52 -16.61 1.45
CA LEU A 45 -12.24 -16.78 0.75
C LEU A 45 -11.63 -15.45 0.30
N LEU A 46 -12.45 -14.48 -0.15
CA LEU A 46 -11.98 -13.13 -0.45
C LEU A 46 -11.41 -12.43 0.79
N LYS A 47 -12.03 -12.58 1.96
CA LYS A 47 -11.48 -12.03 3.22
C LYS A 47 -10.14 -12.65 3.59
N LEU A 48 -9.89 -13.90 3.22
CA LEU A 48 -8.62 -14.62 3.40
C LEU A 48 -7.62 -14.36 2.26
N ASN A 49 -7.93 -13.45 1.34
CA ASN A 49 -7.13 -13.16 0.13
C ASN A 49 -6.92 -14.37 -0.80
N GLN A 50 -7.79 -15.40 -0.71
CA GLN A 50 -7.79 -16.59 -1.57
C GLN A 50 -8.67 -16.30 -2.80
N VAL A 51 -8.15 -15.43 -3.69
CA VAL A 51 -8.95 -14.83 -4.78
C VAL A 51 -9.34 -15.83 -5.85
N ASP A 52 -8.47 -16.81 -6.18
CA ASP A 52 -8.76 -17.80 -7.22
C ASP A 52 -9.76 -18.86 -6.75
N GLU A 53 -9.69 -19.24 -5.49
CA GLU A 53 -10.66 -20.13 -4.84
C GLU A 53 -12.02 -19.45 -4.76
N ALA A 54 -12.06 -18.20 -4.32
CA ALA A 54 -13.29 -17.40 -4.29
C ALA A 54 -13.95 -17.33 -5.68
N ARG A 55 -13.14 -17.16 -6.75
CA ARG A 55 -13.64 -17.17 -8.13
C ARG A 55 -14.32 -18.49 -8.50
N LYS A 56 -13.79 -19.63 -8.06
CA LYS A 56 -14.39 -20.94 -8.31
C LYS A 56 -15.76 -21.06 -7.64
N GLU A 57 -15.87 -20.60 -6.41
CA GLU A 57 -17.11 -20.61 -5.64
C GLU A 57 -18.19 -19.72 -6.28
N PHE A 58 -17.88 -18.49 -6.65
CA PHE A 58 -18.84 -17.61 -7.33
C PHE A 58 -19.24 -18.16 -8.71
N ASN A 59 -18.32 -18.78 -9.45
CA ASN A 59 -18.68 -19.45 -10.70
C ASN A 59 -19.63 -20.62 -10.46
N ARG A 60 -19.43 -21.42 -9.39
CA ARG A 60 -20.35 -22.50 -9.03
C ARG A 60 -21.74 -21.95 -8.71
N ALA A 61 -21.82 -20.86 -7.94
CA ALA A 61 -23.09 -20.18 -7.67
C ALA A 61 -23.81 -19.73 -8.96
N ILE A 62 -23.06 -19.17 -9.94
CA ILE A 62 -23.62 -18.75 -11.24
C ILE A 62 -24.08 -19.97 -12.07
N LEU A 63 -23.37 -21.10 -12.00
CA LEU A 63 -23.76 -22.32 -12.70
C LEU A 63 -25.07 -22.90 -12.14
N LEU A 64 -25.24 -22.83 -10.82
CA LEU A 64 -26.45 -23.30 -10.14
C LEU A 64 -27.65 -22.38 -10.40
N ASP A 65 -27.43 -21.06 -10.35
CA ASP A 65 -28.46 -20.06 -10.68
C ASP A 65 -27.85 -18.89 -11.46
N LYS A 66 -28.15 -18.82 -12.76
CA LYS A 66 -27.68 -17.76 -13.66
C LYS A 66 -28.26 -16.37 -13.34
N ASN A 67 -29.33 -16.30 -12.55
CA ASN A 67 -29.98 -15.05 -12.15
C ASN A 67 -29.59 -14.62 -10.74
N TYR A 68 -28.76 -15.38 -10.03
CA TYR A 68 -28.32 -15.08 -8.68
C TYR A 68 -27.37 -13.88 -8.65
N ALA A 69 -27.92 -12.67 -8.52
CA ALA A 69 -27.18 -11.40 -8.54
C ALA A 69 -25.97 -11.35 -7.59
N PRO A 70 -26.03 -11.91 -6.34
CA PRO A 70 -24.89 -11.88 -5.43
C PRO A 70 -23.62 -12.52 -5.98
N ALA A 71 -23.75 -13.61 -6.75
CA ALA A 71 -22.56 -14.26 -7.33
C ALA A 71 -21.82 -13.36 -8.33
N TYR A 72 -22.53 -12.53 -9.07
CA TYR A 72 -21.93 -11.54 -9.97
C TYR A 72 -21.26 -10.39 -9.22
N GLU A 73 -21.82 -9.98 -8.06
CA GLU A 73 -21.12 -9.07 -7.16
C GLU A 73 -19.79 -9.67 -6.69
N GLY A 74 -19.82 -10.93 -6.25
CA GLY A 74 -18.62 -11.65 -5.86
C GLY A 74 -17.56 -11.71 -6.97
N MET A 75 -17.98 -12.00 -8.22
CA MET A 75 -17.07 -11.97 -9.39
C MET A 75 -16.52 -10.58 -9.65
N ALA A 76 -17.31 -9.51 -9.48
CA ALA A 76 -16.81 -8.14 -9.60
C ALA A 76 -15.72 -7.85 -8.58
N LEU A 77 -15.88 -8.30 -7.33
CA LEU A 77 -14.86 -8.15 -6.28
C LEU A 77 -13.59 -8.98 -6.56
N VAL A 78 -13.73 -10.19 -7.10
CA VAL A 78 -12.60 -11.01 -7.55
C VAL A 78 -11.75 -10.27 -8.58
N TYR A 79 -12.38 -9.76 -9.64
CA TYR A 79 -11.64 -9.06 -10.69
C TYR A 79 -11.11 -7.70 -10.24
N LEU A 80 -11.79 -7.05 -9.30
CA LEU A 80 -11.27 -5.84 -8.65
C LEU A 80 -9.99 -6.16 -7.86
N ALA A 81 -9.96 -7.27 -7.11
CA ALA A 81 -8.78 -7.73 -6.38
C ALA A 81 -7.62 -8.12 -7.32
N LYS A 82 -7.93 -8.64 -8.52
CA LYS A 82 -6.93 -8.95 -9.56
C LYS A 82 -6.47 -7.74 -10.38
N GLY A 83 -7.07 -6.55 -10.17
CA GLY A 83 -6.77 -5.35 -10.96
C GLY A 83 -7.39 -5.33 -12.37
N ASP A 84 -8.17 -6.35 -12.75
CA ASP A 84 -8.89 -6.35 -14.04
C ASP A 84 -10.17 -5.52 -13.94
N LEU A 85 -10.01 -4.21 -14.07
CA LEU A 85 -11.10 -3.24 -13.95
C LEU A 85 -12.16 -3.39 -15.04
N LYS A 86 -11.80 -3.96 -16.20
CA LYS A 86 -12.73 -4.21 -17.30
C LYS A 86 -13.73 -5.33 -16.95
N LEU A 87 -13.21 -6.45 -16.48
CA LEU A 87 -14.05 -7.57 -16.04
C LEU A 87 -14.79 -7.25 -14.75
N ALA A 88 -14.15 -6.54 -13.80
CA ALA A 88 -14.82 -6.07 -12.58
C ALA A 88 -16.05 -5.22 -12.92
N GLU A 89 -15.94 -4.27 -13.85
CA GLU A 89 -17.06 -3.45 -14.27
C GLU A 89 -18.16 -4.23 -14.97
N LYS A 90 -17.79 -5.16 -15.87
CA LYS A 90 -18.72 -6.04 -16.53
C LYS A 90 -19.57 -6.83 -15.51
N TYR A 91 -18.91 -7.46 -14.53
CA TYR A 91 -19.61 -8.26 -13.53
C TYR A 91 -20.45 -7.42 -12.56
N ALA A 92 -20.00 -6.22 -12.18
CA ALA A 92 -20.82 -5.30 -11.40
C ALA A 92 -22.09 -4.85 -12.15
N ASN A 93 -21.97 -4.58 -13.46
CA ASN A 93 -23.13 -4.28 -14.31
C ASN A 93 -24.06 -5.49 -14.47
N ASP A 94 -23.51 -6.68 -14.64
CA ASP A 94 -24.26 -7.91 -14.78
C ASP A 94 -25.00 -8.28 -13.47
N CYS A 95 -24.45 -7.94 -12.32
CA CYS A 95 -25.13 -8.03 -11.03
C CYS A 95 -26.35 -7.11 -11.00
N LEU A 96 -26.17 -5.83 -11.32
CA LEU A 96 -27.24 -4.81 -11.26
C LEU A 96 -28.30 -4.97 -12.36
N LYS A 97 -28.00 -5.67 -13.45
CA LYS A 97 -29.02 -6.09 -14.44
C LYS A 97 -29.96 -7.14 -13.89
N ARG A 98 -29.48 -8.02 -13.00
CA ARG A 98 -30.28 -9.09 -12.38
C ARG A 98 -31.08 -8.58 -11.20
N ASP A 99 -30.47 -7.76 -10.37
CA ASP A 99 -31.13 -7.05 -9.27
C ASP A 99 -30.61 -5.61 -9.20
N LYS A 100 -31.41 -4.69 -9.73
CA LYS A 100 -31.11 -3.24 -9.74
C LYS A 100 -31.07 -2.61 -8.35
N ASN A 101 -31.64 -3.28 -7.34
CA ASN A 101 -31.75 -2.79 -5.97
C ASN A 101 -30.78 -3.52 -5.02
N PHE A 102 -29.97 -4.45 -5.51
CA PHE A 102 -28.99 -5.18 -4.70
C PHE A 102 -27.88 -4.25 -4.19
N VAL A 103 -27.98 -3.91 -2.91
CA VAL A 103 -27.10 -2.91 -2.27
C VAL A 103 -25.61 -3.28 -2.38
N PRO A 104 -25.16 -4.54 -2.09
CA PRO A 104 -23.77 -4.92 -2.28
C PRO A 104 -23.28 -4.73 -3.72
N GLY A 105 -24.13 -4.98 -4.71
CA GLY A 105 -23.82 -4.77 -6.12
C GLY A 105 -23.62 -3.29 -6.47
N MET A 106 -24.41 -2.38 -5.86
CA MET A 106 -24.21 -0.94 -5.99
C MET A 106 -22.86 -0.51 -5.41
N VAL A 107 -22.51 -1.05 -4.24
CA VAL A 107 -21.22 -0.78 -3.60
C VAL A 107 -20.06 -1.34 -4.43
N ALA A 108 -20.18 -2.54 -4.96
CA ALA A 108 -19.19 -3.12 -5.87
C ALA A 108 -18.98 -2.25 -7.12
N LYS A 109 -20.06 -1.73 -7.73
CA LYS A 109 -19.98 -0.79 -8.86
C LYS A 109 -19.25 0.51 -8.47
N GLY A 110 -19.57 1.09 -7.31
CA GLY A 110 -18.88 2.26 -6.78
C GLY A 110 -17.38 2.00 -6.58
N ARG A 111 -17.02 0.87 -6.00
CA ARG A 111 -15.60 0.46 -5.80
C ARG A 111 -14.84 0.32 -7.12
N VAL A 112 -15.47 -0.24 -8.14
CA VAL A 112 -14.86 -0.33 -9.49
C VAL A 112 -14.62 1.06 -10.08
N LEU A 113 -15.58 1.99 -9.93
CA LEU A 113 -15.42 3.37 -10.40
C LEU A 113 -14.29 4.09 -9.64
N MET A 114 -14.19 3.90 -8.31
CA MET A 114 -13.06 4.40 -7.52
C MET A 114 -11.71 3.89 -8.05
N ALA A 115 -11.61 2.59 -8.31
CA ALA A 115 -10.38 1.99 -8.85
C ALA A 115 -10.03 2.53 -10.25
N LYS A 116 -11.02 2.97 -11.03
CA LYS A 116 -10.84 3.67 -12.31
C LYS A 116 -10.54 5.16 -12.17
N GLY A 117 -10.51 5.70 -10.93
CA GLY A 117 -10.30 7.12 -10.65
C GLY A 117 -11.57 7.97 -10.69
N ASP A 118 -12.73 7.42 -11.06
CA ASP A 118 -14.01 8.15 -11.06
C ASP A 118 -14.64 8.15 -9.66
N ASN A 119 -14.04 8.92 -8.76
CA ASN A 119 -14.55 9.06 -7.39
C ASN A 119 -15.94 9.74 -7.35
N LYS A 120 -16.22 10.68 -8.28
CA LYS A 120 -17.53 11.36 -8.33
C LYS A 120 -18.65 10.39 -8.74
N GLY A 121 -18.39 9.55 -9.73
CA GLY A 121 -19.31 8.50 -10.15
C GLY A 121 -19.52 7.46 -9.05
N ALA A 122 -18.46 7.10 -8.33
CA ALA A 122 -18.53 6.16 -7.21
C ALA A 122 -19.44 6.67 -6.08
N ILE A 123 -19.30 7.95 -5.68
CA ILE A 123 -20.13 8.57 -4.63
C ILE A 123 -21.61 8.46 -4.97
N LYS A 124 -22.01 8.70 -6.23
CA LYS A 124 -23.42 8.55 -6.65
C LYS A 124 -23.96 7.13 -6.42
N TRP A 125 -23.13 6.12 -6.63
CA TRP A 125 -23.52 4.74 -6.38
C TRP A 125 -23.60 4.40 -4.89
N PHE A 126 -22.70 4.94 -4.08
CA PHE A 126 -22.77 4.80 -2.62
C PHE A 126 -24.00 5.53 -2.04
N ASP A 127 -24.33 6.73 -2.54
CA ASP A 127 -25.55 7.45 -2.17
C ASP A 127 -26.81 6.62 -2.49
N ARG A 128 -26.82 5.98 -3.67
CA ARG A 128 -27.93 5.10 -4.04
C ARG A 128 -28.00 3.87 -3.13
N ALA A 129 -26.84 3.29 -2.77
CA ALA A 129 -26.77 2.18 -1.83
C ALA A 129 -27.33 2.57 -0.45
N LEU A 130 -26.94 3.74 0.08
CA LEU A 130 -27.41 4.27 1.37
C LEU A 130 -28.89 4.65 1.35
N LYS A 131 -29.40 5.12 0.20
CA LYS A 131 -30.85 5.36 0.05
C LYS A 131 -31.65 4.07 0.13
N ASN A 132 -31.13 2.95 -0.40
CA ASN A 132 -31.80 1.64 -0.35
C ASN A 132 -31.60 0.93 1.00
N ASN A 133 -30.44 1.09 1.63
CA ASN A 133 -30.15 0.56 2.96
C ASN A 133 -29.27 1.53 3.76
N PRO A 134 -29.86 2.39 4.61
CA PRO A 134 -29.12 3.34 5.44
C PRO A 134 -28.19 2.68 6.49
N LYS A 135 -28.30 1.37 6.70
CA LYS A 135 -27.45 0.61 7.64
C LYS A 135 -26.40 -0.24 6.93
N PHE A 136 -26.09 0.06 5.67
CA PHE A 136 -25.07 -0.69 4.94
C PHE A 136 -23.70 -0.05 5.17
N GLU A 137 -22.91 -0.64 6.06
CA GLU A 137 -21.62 -0.13 6.55
C GLU A 137 -20.63 0.21 5.43
N ASP A 138 -20.42 -0.74 4.51
CA ASP A 138 -19.46 -0.58 3.40
C ASP A 138 -19.74 0.67 2.54
N ALA A 139 -21.01 1.06 2.41
CA ALA A 139 -21.37 2.22 1.60
C ALA A 139 -20.86 3.54 2.23
N TYR A 140 -20.92 3.67 3.57
CA TYR A 140 -20.33 4.81 4.28
C TYR A 140 -18.81 4.81 4.16
N ILE A 141 -18.19 3.65 4.39
CA ILE A 141 -16.73 3.50 4.32
C ILE A 141 -16.21 3.93 2.96
N TYR A 142 -16.70 3.29 1.88
CA TYR A 142 -16.20 3.59 0.53
C TYR A 142 -16.61 4.98 0.03
N LYS A 143 -17.77 5.53 0.45
CA LYS A 143 -18.13 6.92 0.15
C LYS A 143 -17.15 7.90 0.80
N ALA A 144 -16.82 7.69 2.06
CA ALA A 144 -15.83 8.50 2.76
C ALA A 144 -14.44 8.34 2.14
N ASP A 145 -14.01 7.12 1.79
CA ASP A 145 -12.74 6.87 1.10
C ASP A 145 -12.68 7.58 -0.25
N ALA A 146 -13.78 7.61 -1.02
CA ALA A 146 -13.86 8.35 -2.28
C ALA A 146 -13.69 9.87 -2.07
N LEU A 147 -14.28 10.42 -1.00
CA LEU A 147 -14.12 11.84 -0.62
C LEU A 147 -12.69 12.14 -0.16
N VAL A 148 -12.09 11.25 0.64
CA VAL A 148 -10.68 11.33 1.03
C VAL A 148 -9.78 11.31 -0.20
N ASN A 149 -10.07 10.47 -1.21
CA ASN A 149 -9.35 10.45 -2.49
C ASN A 149 -9.46 11.77 -3.26
N MET A 150 -10.53 12.53 -3.04
CA MET A 150 -10.72 13.85 -3.61
C MET A 150 -10.22 15.00 -2.70
N HIS A 151 -9.53 14.70 -1.61
CA HIS A 151 -9.08 15.66 -0.57
C HIS A 151 -10.21 16.42 0.15
N LYS A 152 -11.42 15.88 0.12
CA LYS A 152 -12.62 16.47 0.72
C LYS A 152 -12.83 15.94 2.14
N TYR A 153 -11.89 16.23 3.02
CA TYR A 153 -11.86 15.67 4.39
C TYR A 153 -13.07 16.05 5.24
N ASP A 154 -13.55 17.30 5.13
CA ASP A 154 -14.72 17.76 5.89
C ASP A 154 -16.02 17.06 5.45
N GLU A 155 -16.14 16.78 4.13
CA GLU A 155 -17.25 16.00 3.60
C GLU A 155 -17.14 14.53 4.04
N ALA A 156 -15.92 13.94 4.04
CA ALA A 156 -15.68 12.58 4.51
C ALA A 156 -16.03 12.44 6.01
N GLU A 157 -15.65 13.42 6.83
CA GLU A 157 -15.99 13.45 8.26
C GLU A 157 -17.50 13.43 8.53
N LYS A 158 -18.26 14.20 7.73
CA LYS A 158 -19.73 14.17 7.80
C LYS A 158 -20.29 12.79 7.46
N VAL A 159 -19.74 12.12 6.45
CA VAL A 159 -20.16 10.77 6.05
C VAL A 159 -19.85 9.76 7.15
N TYR A 160 -18.66 9.81 7.78
CA TYR A 160 -18.35 8.95 8.91
C TYR A 160 -19.26 9.21 10.10
N SER A 161 -19.54 10.48 10.43
CA SER A 161 -20.45 10.87 11.51
C SER A 161 -21.87 10.36 11.28
N GLU A 162 -22.38 10.46 10.05
CA GLU A 162 -23.67 9.90 9.67
C GLU A 162 -23.68 8.38 9.77
N GLY A 163 -22.63 7.71 9.28
CA GLY A 163 -22.46 6.26 9.40
C GLY A 163 -22.47 5.80 10.85
N MET A 164 -21.71 6.45 11.74
CA MET A 164 -21.66 6.12 13.17
C MET A 164 -23.01 6.38 13.88
N LYS A 165 -23.76 7.40 13.45
CA LYS A 165 -25.13 7.62 13.96
C LYS A 165 -26.07 6.48 13.61
N ASN A 166 -25.98 5.94 12.39
CA ASN A 166 -26.80 4.83 11.92
C ASN A 166 -26.32 3.45 12.38
N LEU A 167 -25.01 3.34 12.69
CA LEU A 167 -24.29 2.13 13.08
C LEU A 167 -23.37 2.42 14.29
N PRO A 168 -23.90 2.71 15.49
CA PRO A 168 -23.11 3.22 16.62
C PRO A 168 -22.06 2.23 17.15
N ASN A 169 -22.23 0.93 16.88
CA ASN A 169 -21.30 -0.11 17.33
C ASN A 169 -20.31 -0.56 16.25
N SER A 170 -20.24 0.14 15.12
CA SER A 170 -19.30 -0.20 14.05
C SER A 170 -17.87 0.13 14.45
N GLN A 171 -17.06 -0.89 14.70
CA GLN A 171 -15.63 -0.74 14.96
C GLN A 171 -14.88 -0.31 13.69
N GLU A 172 -15.31 -0.80 12.53
CA GLU A 172 -14.66 -0.46 11.24
C GLU A 172 -14.84 1.02 10.89
N LEU A 173 -16.05 1.57 11.02
CA LEU A 173 -16.29 3.00 10.80
C LEU A 173 -15.46 3.87 11.75
N ASN A 174 -15.41 3.52 13.04
CA ASN A 174 -14.59 4.23 14.02
C ASN A 174 -13.09 4.16 13.66
N SER A 175 -12.60 2.99 13.31
CA SER A 175 -11.20 2.79 12.91
C SER A 175 -10.84 3.61 11.67
N ARG A 176 -11.68 3.59 10.64
CA ARG A 176 -11.48 4.35 9.40
C ARG A 176 -11.55 5.85 9.63
N TRP A 177 -12.49 6.31 10.44
CA TRP A 177 -12.57 7.71 10.83
C TRP A 177 -11.30 8.18 11.56
N GLN A 178 -10.83 7.41 12.55
CA GLN A 178 -9.58 7.70 13.26
C GLN A 178 -8.39 7.74 12.30
N MET A 179 -8.28 6.76 11.40
CA MET A 179 -7.24 6.73 10.38
C MET A 179 -7.26 7.99 9.48
N MET A 180 -8.45 8.44 9.07
CA MET A 180 -8.62 9.67 8.28
C MET A 180 -8.19 10.91 9.09
N GLN A 181 -8.56 11.00 10.38
CA GLN A 181 -8.14 12.10 11.26
C GLN A 181 -6.62 12.13 11.48
N ASP A 182 -6.01 10.96 11.66
CA ASP A 182 -4.55 10.86 11.78
C ASP A 182 -3.85 11.31 10.49
N MET A 183 -4.37 10.88 9.34
CA MET A 183 -3.85 11.30 8.04
C MET A 183 -4.00 12.82 7.84
N ARG A 184 -5.16 13.39 8.20
CA ARG A 184 -5.40 14.84 8.15
C ARG A 184 -4.43 15.61 9.03
N ARG A 185 -4.19 15.15 10.26
CA ARG A 185 -3.20 15.75 11.18
C ARG A 185 -1.77 15.62 10.64
N ALA A 186 -1.42 14.46 10.11
CA ALA A 186 -0.11 14.24 9.52
C ALA A 186 0.16 15.17 8.33
N ALA A 187 -0.86 15.33 7.46
CA ALA A 187 -0.77 16.14 6.24
C ALA A 187 -1.02 17.64 6.48
N ALA A 188 -1.39 18.08 7.69
CA ALA A 188 -1.68 19.48 7.97
C ALA A 188 -0.45 20.36 7.75
N GLY A 189 -0.60 21.38 6.90
CA GLY A 189 0.50 22.30 6.53
C GLY A 189 1.44 21.79 5.44
N LEU A 190 1.19 20.60 4.87
CA LEU A 190 1.99 20.04 3.79
C LEU A 190 1.36 20.31 2.41
N PRO A 191 2.20 20.47 1.36
CA PRO A 191 1.72 20.57 -0.01
C PRO A 191 0.92 19.33 -0.44
N PRO A 192 -0.05 19.45 -1.37
CA PRO A 192 -0.92 18.34 -1.77
C PRO A 192 -0.22 17.06 -2.25
N GLN A 193 0.98 17.19 -2.84
CA GLN A 193 1.79 16.04 -3.27
C GLN A 193 2.16 15.07 -2.14
N TYR A 194 2.25 15.56 -0.89
CA TYR A 194 2.56 14.71 0.27
C TYR A 194 1.38 13.90 0.77
N LEU A 195 0.17 14.20 0.31
CA LEU A 195 -1.01 13.42 0.62
C LEU A 195 -0.94 12.01 0.03
N ALA A 196 -0.25 11.84 -1.09
CA ALA A 196 0.02 10.52 -1.66
C ALA A 196 0.91 9.68 -0.72
N ILE A 197 1.97 10.29 -0.19
CA ILE A 197 2.84 9.65 0.80
C ILE A 197 2.06 9.33 2.07
N ALA A 198 1.24 10.26 2.60
CA ALA A 198 0.44 10.03 3.80
C ALA A 198 -0.49 8.81 3.71
N ARG A 199 -0.95 8.49 2.51
CA ARG A 199 -1.84 7.34 2.23
C ARG A 199 -1.10 6.03 2.02
N SER A 200 0.20 6.08 1.77
CA SER A 200 0.97 4.87 1.53
C SER A 200 0.92 3.95 2.75
N PRO A 201 0.57 2.67 2.61
CA PRO A 201 0.64 1.71 3.70
C PRO A 201 2.09 1.45 4.13
N ALA A 202 3.05 1.70 3.23
CA ALA A 202 4.47 1.62 3.49
C ALA A 202 5.20 2.59 2.56
N ILE A 203 5.95 3.54 3.11
CA ILE A 203 6.78 4.42 2.28
C ILE A 203 8.01 3.69 1.77
N THR A 204 8.50 4.14 0.61
CA THR A 204 9.72 3.63 0.02
C THR A 204 10.95 4.41 0.49
N ARG A 205 12.15 3.91 0.14
CA ARG A 205 13.40 4.63 0.38
C ARG A 205 13.45 5.95 -0.39
N ALA A 206 12.86 6.00 -1.60
CA ALA A 206 12.71 7.21 -2.39
C ALA A 206 11.80 8.24 -1.73
N ASP A 207 10.65 7.79 -1.18
CA ASP A 207 9.73 8.66 -0.45
C ASP A 207 10.42 9.28 0.77
N LEU A 208 11.19 8.51 1.52
CA LEU A 208 11.94 9.02 2.68
C LEU A 208 13.00 10.04 2.26
N ALA A 209 13.74 9.79 1.19
CA ALA A 209 14.71 10.74 0.66
C ALA A 209 14.04 12.08 0.28
N ALA A 210 12.90 12.03 -0.39
CA ALA A 210 12.12 13.22 -0.74
C ALA A 210 11.62 13.96 0.52
N LEU A 211 11.10 13.22 1.51
CA LEU A 211 10.66 13.81 2.77
C LEU A 211 11.78 14.55 3.52
N PHE A 212 12.96 13.96 3.63
CA PHE A 212 14.10 14.62 4.28
C PHE A 212 14.47 15.92 3.56
N VAL A 213 14.59 15.92 2.25
CA VAL A 213 15.03 17.10 1.50
C VAL A 213 13.99 18.22 1.60
N VAL A 214 12.72 17.88 1.42
CA VAL A 214 11.67 18.92 1.31
C VAL A 214 11.17 19.38 2.68
N GLU A 215 10.86 18.45 3.60
CA GLU A 215 10.33 18.82 4.91
C GLU A 215 11.33 19.56 5.79
N LEU A 216 12.60 19.22 5.68
CA LEU A 216 13.66 19.86 6.45
C LEU A 216 14.34 20.99 5.68
N ASP A 217 13.91 21.26 4.44
CA ASP A 217 14.50 22.30 3.59
C ASP A 217 16.04 22.18 3.50
N LEU A 218 16.52 20.93 3.32
CA LEU A 218 17.95 20.63 3.38
C LEU A 218 18.78 21.45 2.39
N ASP A 219 18.18 21.89 1.28
CA ASP A 219 18.84 22.77 0.31
C ASP A 219 19.17 24.14 0.90
N LYS A 220 18.36 24.65 1.82
CA LYS A 220 18.64 25.92 2.50
C LYS A 220 19.60 25.74 3.69
N ILE A 221 19.41 24.67 4.46
CA ILE A 221 20.23 24.41 5.65
C ILE A 221 21.69 24.16 5.25
N THR A 222 21.91 23.44 4.14
CA THR A 222 23.25 23.11 3.66
C THR A 222 23.96 24.23 2.89
N LYS A 223 23.22 25.24 2.42
CA LYS A 223 23.78 26.43 1.76
C LYS A 223 24.31 27.51 2.73
N LYS A 224 24.07 27.40 4.05
CA LYS A 224 24.69 28.33 5.00
C LYS A 224 26.19 28.08 5.04
N PRO A 225 27.03 29.14 4.86
CA PRO A 225 28.48 28.97 5.01
C PRO A 225 28.75 28.54 6.45
N GLY A 226 29.36 27.38 6.61
CA GLY A 226 29.87 26.93 7.90
C GLY A 226 30.95 27.91 8.39
N PRO A 227 31.24 27.97 9.71
CA PRO A 227 32.38 28.70 10.20
C PRO A 227 33.66 28.22 9.51
N PRO A 228 34.67 29.09 9.31
CA PRO A 228 35.88 28.77 8.58
C PRO A 228 36.51 27.48 9.12
N GLU A 229 36.88 26.58 8.20
CA GLU A 229 37.47 25.28 8.54
C GLU A 229 38.67 25.47 9.45
N ALA A 230 38.58 24.98 10.69
CA ALA A 230 39.75 24.88 11.56
C ALA A 230 40.77 23.92 10.89
N LYS A 231 42.03 24.38 10.73
CA LYS A 231 43.10 23.59 10.14
C LYS A 231 43.17 22.22 10.81
N LYS A 232 42.96 21.17 10.06
CA LYS A 232 43.05 19.79 10.54
C LYS A 232 44.46 19.46 11.00
N PHE A 233 44.60 19.13 12.28
CA PHE A 233 45.80 18.55 12.83
C PHE A 233 45.83 17.08 12.44
N TYR A 234 46.84 16.67 11.64
CA TYR A 234 47.05 15.29 11.26
C TYR A 234 47.89 14.58 12.33
N ALA A 235 47.28 13.68 13.11
CA ALA A 235 48.01 12.74 13.94
C ALA A 235 48.64 11.62 13.06
N PRO A 236 49.79 11.02 13.45
CA PRO A 236 50.43 9.97 12.68
C PRO A 236 49.54 8.74 12.58
N GLN A 237 49.53 8.13 11.41
CA GLN A 237 48.69 6.96 11.06
C GLN A 237 49.00 5.76 11.96
N GLN A 238 48.05 5.34 12.76
CA GLN A 238 47.96 3.96 13.20
C GLN A 238 47.12 3.19 12.17
N GLN A 239 47.68 2.16 11.58
CA GLN A 239 47.01 1.23 10.68
C GLN A 239 45.95 0.48 11.49
N SER A 240 44.69 0.88 11.38
CA SER A 240 43.55 0.10 11.88
C SER A 240 43.09 -0.87 10.80
N VAL A 241 43.02 -2.15 11.15
CA VAL A 241 42.47 -3.26 10.35
C VAL A 241 40.95 -3.25 10.33
N MET A 242 40.34 -2.10 10.41
CA MET A 242 38.88 -1.89 10.19
C MET A 242 38.68 -1.00 8.98
N GLY A 243 37.79 -1.42 8.12
CA GLY A 243 37.53 -0.87 6.79
C GLY A 243 37.58 0.65 6.75
N LYS A 244 38.16 1.17 5.66
CA LYS A 244 38.30 2.59 5.35
C LYS A 244 37.03 3.35 5.75
N PRO A 245 37.15 4.48 6.50
CA PRO A 245 36.03 5.45 6.53
C PRO A 245 35.85 5.88 5.07
N ALA A 246 34.61 5.81 4.60
CA ALA A 246 34.23 6.25 3.26
C ALA A 246 34.65 7.72 3.10
N GLY A 247 35.86 7.93 2.59
CA GLY A 247 36.32 9.21 2.08
C GLY A 247 35.38 9.58 0.93
N LYS A 248 35.09 10.85 0.75
CA LYS A 248 34.38 11.48 -0.37
C LYS A 248 34.67 10.74 -1.69
N ALA A 249 34.02 9.61 -1.91
CA ALA A 249 33.85 9.05 -3.23
C ALA A 249 32.89 10.02 -3.92
N GLY A 250 33.30 10.57 -5.05
CA GLY A 250 32.34 11.12 -5.99
C GLY A 250 31.27 10.06 -6.11
N THR A 251 30.08 10.33 -5.60
CA THR A 251 29.01 9.34 -5.50
C THR A 251 28.63 9.01 -6.92
N GLU A 252 29.17 7.91 -7.46
CA GLU A 252 28.66 7.36 -8.71
C GLU A 252 27.18 7.12 -8.50
N LEU A 253 26.39 7.63 -9.44
CA LEU A 253 24.95 7.51 -9.38
C LEU A 253 24.58 6.02 -9.45
N PRO A 254 23.87 5.46 -8.44
CA PRO A 254 23.42 4.09 -8.50
C PRO A 254 22.63 3.83 -9.78
N PRO A 255 22.84 2.69 -10.45
CA PRO A 255 22.27 2.43 -11.78
C PRO A 255 20.74 2.45 -11.77
N ASP A 256 20.11 2.08 -10.65
CA ASP A 256 18.67 2.04 -10.43
C ASP A 256 18.04 3.41 -10.09
N VAL A 257 18.88 4.44 -9.94
CA VAL A 257 18.41 5.82 -9.66
C VAL A 257 18.42 6.68 -10.92
N LYS A 258 19.11 6.26 -11.99
CA LYS A 258 19.39 7.08 -13.17
C LYS A 258 18.15 7.77 -13.77
N ASP A 259 17.06 7.03 -13.91
CA ASP A 259 15.80 7.51 -14.50
C ASP A 259 14.66 7.56 -13.48
N HIS A 260 14.98 7.45 -12.18
CA HIS A 260 13.98 7.46 -11.12
C HIS A 260 13.50 8.89 -10.79
N TRP A 261 12.21 9.07 -10.53
CA TRP A 261 11.59 10.37 -10.21
C TRP A 261 12.26 11.08 -9.03
N ALA A 262 12.70 10.32 -8.03
CA ALA A 262 13.33 10.85 -6.81
C ALA A 262 14.84 11.05 -6.94
N LYS A 263 15.43 10.92 -8.14
CA LYS A 263 16.87 11.02 -8.38
C LYS A 263 17.53 12.20 -7.66
N HIS A 264 16.94 13.39 -7.78
CA HIS A 264 17.46 14.61 -7.14
C HIS A 264 17.52 14.47 -5.61
N TYR A 265 16.47 13.96 -5.02
CA TYR A 265 16.36 13.77 -3.56
C TYR A 265 17.31 12.69 -3.06
N ILE A 266 17.43 11.58 -3.79
CA ILE A 266 18.34 10.48 -3.47
C ILE A 266 19.79 10.95 -3.52
N MET A 267 20.18 11.66 -4.58
CA MET A 267 21.52 12.23 -4.69
C MET A 267 21.82 13.15 -3.50
N LYS A 268 20.85 13.97 -3.07
CA LYS A 268 21.04 14.90 -1.96
C LYS A 268 21.26 14.19 -0.63
N VAL A 269 20.45 13.18 -0.31
CA VAL A 269 20.63 12.42 0.94
C VAL A 269 21.89 11.56 0.94
N MET A 270 22.34 11.10 -0.23
CA MET A 270 23.64 10.41 -0.40
C MET A 270 24.81 11.37 -0.21
N GLU A 271 24.76 12.57 -0.82
CA GLU A 271 25.78 13.62 -0.66
C GLU A 271 25.98 13.98 0.81
N LEU A 272 24.89 14.02 1.58
CA LEU A 272 24.89 14.36 3.01
C LEU A 272 25.21 13.16 3.93
N GLY A 273 25.40 11.96 3.38
CA GLY A 273 25.64 10.74 4.16
C GLY A 273 24.45 10.30 5.03
N ILE A 274 23.25 10.74 4.69
CA ILE A 274 22.01 10.41 5.43
C ILE A 274 21.54 8.99 5.08
N MET A 275 21.59 8.67 3.79
CA MET A 275 21.25 7.35 3.25
C MET A 275 22.31 6.93 2.24
N GLU A 276 22.66 5.65 2.26
CA GLU A 276 23.71 5.09 1.39
C GLU A 276 23.14 3.99 0.49
N PRO A 277 23.76 3.72 -0.67
CA PRO A 277 23.49 2.52 -1.45
C PRO A 277 23.77 1.26 -0.64
N TYR A 278 23.16 0.15 -1.02
CA TYR A 278 23.45 -1.16 -0.46
C TYR A 278 24.80 -1.70 -1.00
N PRO A 279 25.33 -2.79 -0.40
CA PRO A 279 26.59 -3.39 -0.85
C PRO A 279 26.59 -3.89 -2.31
N ASP A 280 25.43 -4.08 -2.91
CA ASP A 280 25.25 -4.41 -4.33
C ASP A 280 25.43 -3.20 -5.27
N GLY A 281 25.71 -2.02 -4.73
CA GLY A 281 25.88 -0.76 -5.47
C GLY A 281 24.56 -0.10 -5.90
N LYS A 282 23.40 -0.64 -5.51
CA LYS A 282 22.09 -0.09 -5.81
C LYS A 282 21.51 0.66 -4.62
N PHE A 283 20.65 1.63 -4.89
CA PHE A 283 19.91 2.36 -3.87
C PHE A 283 18.60 1.68 -3.47
N HIS A 284 18.01 0.89 -4.35
CA HIS A 284 16.69 0.26 -4.20
C HIS A 284 15.58 1.29 -3.86
N PRO A 285 15.33 2.29 -4.73
CA PRO A 285 14.45 3.42 -4.42
C PRO A 285 13.03 3.01 -4.09
N ASP A 286 12.50 1.97 -4.74
CA ASP A 286 11.12 1.48 -4.55
C ASP A 286 10.98 0.47 -3.40
N GLU A 287 12.07 0.14 -2.70
CA GLU A 287 12.01 -0.77 -1.55
C GLU A 287 11.29 -0.12 -0.37
N PRO A 288 10.25 -0.79 0.20
CA PRO A 288 9.58 -0.29 1.40
C PRO A 288 10.55 -0.21 2.59
N ILE A 289 10.63 0.97 3.22
CA ILE A 289 11.56 1.18 4.31
C ILE A 289 11.08 0.53 5.62
N THR A 290 11.99 -0.10 6.34
CA THR A 290 11.74 -0.65 7.66
C THR A 290 11.92 0.42 8.75
N ARG A 291 11.33 0.19 9.93
CA ARG A 291 11.52 1.07 11.09
C ARG A 291 12.98 1.15 11.53
N ALA A 292 13.74 0.05 11.42
CA ALA A 292 15.18 0.04 11.69
C ALA A 292 15.94 0.97 10.73
N ASN A 293 15.71 0.83 9.42
CA ASN A 293 16.39 1.65 8.41
C ASN A 293 15.96 3.12 8.49
N PHE A 294 14.71 3.40 8.85
CA PHE A 294 14.24 4.76 9.11
C PHE A 294 14.97 5.37 10.31
N ALA A 295 15.10 4.64 11.42
CA ALA A 295 15.82 5.11 12.61
C ALA A 295 17.29 5.42 12.28
N MET A 296 17.96 4.57 11.49
CA MET A 296 19.35 4.80 11.06
C MET A 296 19.48 6.04 10.19
N ALA A 297 18.56 6.23 9.24
CA ALA A 297 18.57 7.44 8.40
C ALA A 297 18.36 8.71 9.24
N VAL A 298 17.49 8.69 10.25
CA VAL A 298 17.29 9.81 11.18
C VAL A 298 18.55 10.04 12.04
N GLN A 299 19.19 8.98 12.53
CA GLN A 299 20.46 9.11 13.27
C GLN A 299 21.54 9.82 12.43
N ASN A 300 21.74 9.37 11.20
CA ASN A 300 22.73 9.95 10.29
C ASN A 300 22.40 11.42 9.98
N LEU A 301 21.11 11.70 9.73
CA LEU A 301 20.63 13.06 9.53
C LEU A 301 20.98 13.97 10.72
N LEU A 302 20.64 13.54 11.94
CA LEU A 302 20.91 14.31 13.16
C LEU A 302 22.40 14.50 13.39
N ALA A 303 23.20 13.44 13.22
CA ALA A 303 24.67 13.51 13.37
C ALA A 303 25.27 14.51 12.38
N GLY A 304 24.81 14.52 11.14
CA GLY A 304 25.28 15.44 10.09
C GLY A 304 24.85 16.88 10.34
N LEU A 305 23.56 17.12 10.61
CA LEU A 305 23.02 18.48 10.76
C LEU A 305 23.46 19.14 12.08
N LEU A 306 23.52 18.39 13.17
CA LEU A 306 24.00 18.88 14.48
C LEU A 306 25.53 18.90 14.57
N LYS A 307 26.23 18.37 13.56
CA LYS A 307 27.70 18.21 13.54
C LYS A 307 28.21 17.44 14.76
N ASP A 308 27.44 16.49 15.25
CA ASP A 308 27.77 15.66 16.41
C ASP A 308 27.88 14.17 16.00
N PRO A 309 29.08 13.71 15.60
CA PRO A 309 29.30 12.32 15.22
C PRO A 309 29.12 11.35 16.40
N SER A 310 29.16 11.81 17.67
CA SER A 310 28.96 10.96 18.83
C SER A 310 27.57 10.34 18.88
N LEU A 311 26.59 10.95 18.20
CA LEU A 311 25.23 10.41 18.10
C LEU A 311 25.16 9.04 17.45
N THR A 312 26.15 8.66 16.62
CA THR A 312 26.21 7.34 15.98
C THR A 312 26.69 6.22 16.90
N THR A 313 27.25 6.55 18.06
CA THR A 313 27.83 5.59 19.02
C THR A 313 27.35 5.78 20.45
N ARG A 314 26.50 6.76 20.69
CA ARG A 314 26.12 7.27 22.03
C ARG A 314 25.59 6.20 22.98
N PHE A 315 24.91 5.20 22.47
CA PHE A 315 24.27 4.15 23.26
C PHE A 315 25.02 2.79 23.20
N ILE A 316 26.19 2.75 22.60
CA ILE A 316 27.01 1.53 22.59
C ILE A 316 27.37 1.17 24.04
N GLY A 317 27.10 -0.10 24.41
CA GLY A 317 27.28 -0.60 25.77
C GLY A 317 26.08 -0.40 26.71
N SER A 318 25.02 0.29 26.26
CA SER A 318 23.77 0.38 27.03
C SER A 318 22.92 -0.89 26.87
N THR A 319 22.00 -1.09 27.81
CA THR A 319 21.00 -2.19 27.74
C THR A 319 19.79 -1.76 26.94
N SER A 320 19.31 -2.64 26.06
CA SER A 320 18.07 -2.40 25.30
C SER A 320 16.84 -2.50 26.21
N PRO A 321 15.93 -1.54 26.16
CA PRO A 321 14.61 -1.66 26.78
C PRO A 321 13.61 -2.43 25.90
N PHE A 322 14.00 -2.81 24.67
CA PHE A 322 13.11 -3.42 23.68
C PHE A 322 13.47 -4.92 23.54
N PRO A 323 12.50 -5.84 23.71
CA PRO A 323 12.77 -7.28 23.64
C PRO A 323 13.18 -7.75 22.23
N ASP A 324 12.78 -7.01 21.19
CA ASP A 324 13.09 -7.31 19.78
C ASP A 324 14.35 -6.61 19.24
N VAL A 325 15.06 -5.83 20.08
CA VAL A 325 16.27 -5.09 19.68
C VAL A 325 17.44 -5.51 20.55
N PRO A 326 18.20 -6.55 20.19
CA PRO A 326 19.41 -6.92 20.91
C PRO A 326 20.46 -5.78 20.90
N ASN A 327 21.24 -5.66 21.98
CA ASN A 327 22.31 -4.64 22.09
C ASN A 327 23.35 -4.74 20.95
N SER A 328 23.53 -5.95 20.40
CA SER A 328 24.43 -6.22 19.27
C SER A 328 23.82 -5.91 17.89
N HIS A 329 22.54 -5.54 17.83
CA HIS A 329 21.88 -5.26 16.56
C HIS A 329 22.45 -3.97 15.92
N PHE A 330 22.73 -4.00 14.62
CA PHE A 330 23.36 -2.88 13.90
C PHE A 330 22.57 -1.56 14.02
N ALA A 331 21.24 -1.60 14.14
CA ALA A 331 20.41 -0.43 14.33
C ALA A 331 20.20 -0.05 15.82
N PHE A 332 20.80 -0.77 16.78
CA PHE A 332 20.55 -0.56 18.20
C PHE A 332 20.75 0.90 18.64
N ASN A 333 21.91 1.48 18.32
CA ASN A 333 22.20 2.86 18.70
C ASN A 333 21.18 3.86 18.09
N ALA A 334 20.79 3.64 16.83
CA ALA A 334 19.80 4.47 16.15
C ALA A 334 18.41 4.36 16.80
N VAL A 335 17.97 3.15 17.15
CA VAL A 335 16.71 2.91 17.85
C VAL A 335 16.71 3.61 19.19
N MET A 336 17.77 3.48 19.98
CA MET A 336 17.92 4.16 21.27
C MET A 336 17.87 5.67 21.09
N LEU A 337 18.58 6.23 20.12
CA LEU A 337 18.60 7.66 19.85
C LEU A 337 17.22 8.22 19.52
N VAL A 338 16.51 7.59 18.56
CA VAL A 338 15.21 8.11 18.10
C VAL A 338 14.11 7.95 19.14
N THR A 339 14.19 6.92 19.98
CA THR A 339 13.19 6.68 21.05
C THR A 339 13.43 7.58 22.25
N THR A 340 14.68 7.75 22.69
CA THR A 340 15.05 8.67 23.79
C THR A 340 14.71 10.11 23.46
N ARG A 341 14.85 10.53 22.21
CA ARG A 341 14.45 11.87 21.74
C ARG A 341 12.95 12.00 21.42
N GLY A 342 12.16 10.96 21.63
CA GLY A 342 10.73 10.96 21.35
C GLY A 342 10.35 11.09 19.86
N ILE A 343 11.34 10.90 18.96
CA ILE A 343 11.14 10.97 17.49
C ILE A 343 10.32 9.79 17.01
N MET A 344 10.72 8.58 17.42
CA MET A 344 9.96 7.34 17.18
C MET A 344 9.52 6.76 18.53
N LYS A 345 8.39 6.05 18.53
CA LYS A 345 7.85 5.42 19.73
C LYS A 345 7.91 3.90 19.60
N ALA A 346 8.03 3.22 20.75
CA ALA A 346 7.77 1.80 20.85
C ALA A 346 6.30 1.48 20.49
N LYS A 347 6.04 0.22 20.17
CA LYS A 347 4.69 -0.30 20.00
C LYS A 347 4.05 -0.54 21.37
N LEU A 348 2.73 -0.75 21.40
CA LEU A 348 1.99 -0.99 22.65
C LEU A 348 2.41 -2.30 23.36
N ASP A 349 2.95 -3.26 22.63
CA ASP A 349 3.49 -4.52 23.14
C ASP A 349 4.92 -4.39 23.71
N GLY A 350 5.48 -3.18 23.72
CA GLY A 350 6.82 -2.89 24.20
C GLY A 350 7.93 -3.18 23.20
N THR A 351 7.63 -3.68 22.00
CA THR A 351 8.61 -3.90 20.92
C THR A 351 8.89 -2.62 20.16
N PHE A 352 10.02 -2.53 19.49
CA PHE A 352 10.29 -1.47 18.53
C PHE A 352 9.73 -1.80 17.14
N GLY A 353 9.72 -3.08 16.74
CA GLY A 353 9.26 -3.54 15.44
C GLY A 353 10.27 -3.29 14.33
N LEU A 354 11.52 -3.77 14.49
CA LEU A 354 12.65 -3.49 13.57
C LEU A 354 12.32 -3.70 12.09
N SER A 355 11.63 -4.78 11.76
CA SER A 355 11.30 -5.17 10.38
C SER A 355 9.98 -4.60 9.87
N ASP A 356 9.20 -3.93 10.73
CA ASP A 356 7.92 -3.36 10.35
C ASP A 356 8.12 -2.26 9.32
N LYS A 357 7.25 -2.22 8.32
CA LYS A 357 7.24 -1.15 7.34
C LYS A 357 6.66 0.12 7.96
N VAL A 358 7.10 1.27 7.46
CA VAL A 358 6.66 2.57 7.99
C VAL A 358 5.51 3.11 7.15
N PRO A 359 4.28 3.21 7.68
CA PRO A 359 3.18 3.86 6.98
C PRO A 359 3.45 5.34 6.73
N GLY A 360 2.94 5.87 5.63
CA GLY A 360 3.19 7.25 5.25
C GLY A 360 2.74 8.29 6.28
N LYS A 361 1.58 8.07 6.92
CA LYS A 361 1.11 8.93 8.02
C LYS A 361 2.09 8.98 9.18
N ASP A 362 2.68 7.83 9.55
CA ASP A 362 3.64 7.74 10.65
C ASP A 362 4.96 8.40 10.26
N ALA A 363 5.41 8.21 9.01
CA ALA A 363 6.60 8.87 8.48
C ALA A 363 6.48 10.40 8.58
N LEU A 364 5.34 10.98 8.18
CA LEU A 364 5.11 12.42 8.27
C LEU A 364 5.09 12.91 9.73
N LEU A 365 4.49 12.16 10.66
CA LEU A 365 4.51 12.49 12.08
C LEU A 365 5.93 12.39 12.67
N ILE A 366 6.71 11.40 12.24
CA ILE A 366 8.13 11.28 12.61
C ILE A 366 8.91 12.49 12.08
N MET A 367 8.70 12.89 10.81
CA MET A 367 9.35 14.06 10.23
C MET A 367 9.07 15.35 11.00
N LYS A 368 7.82 15.59 11.43
CA LYS A 368 7.47 16.72 12.28
C LYS A 368 8.26 16.72 13.60
N ARG A 369 8.45 15.53 14.21
CA ARG A 369 9.24 15.39 15.44
C ARG A 369 10.74 15.55 15.17
N VAL A 370 11.25 15.05 14.04
CA VAL A 370 12.64 15.31 13.61
C VAL A 370 12.88 16.80 13.51
N LYS A 371 11.99 17.54 12.83
CA LYS A 371 12.08 19.00 12.68
C LYS A 371 12.08 19.74 14.02
N ALA A 372 11.34 19.24 15.00
CA ALA A 372 11.31 19.81 16.36
C ALA A 372 12.57 19.48 17.20
N ASN A 373 13.40 18.52 16.76
CA ASN A 373 14.64 18.09 17.40
C ASN A 373 15.92 18.65 16.72
N LEU A 374 15.75 19.46 15.66
CA LEU A 374 16.80 20.20 14.98
C LEU A 374 16.90 21.63 15.48
#